data_57a19e01c1a981ed94970b17346d1c0e
#
_entry.id   57a19e01c1a981ed94970b17346d1c0e
#
_cell.length_a   1.000
_cell.length_b   1.000
_cell.length_c   1.000
_cell.angle_alpha   90.00
_cell.angle_beta   90.00
_cell.angle_gamma   90.00
#
_symmetry.space_group_name_H-M   'P 1'
#
loop_
_entity.id
_entity.type
_entity.pdbx_description
1 polymer ?
#
loop_
_entity_poly.entity_id
_entity_poly.type
_entity_poly.pdbx_seq_one_letter_code
_entity_poly.pdbx_strand_id
1 'polypeptide(L)'
;MNKFYKIFNLKPVINVAGTMTSIGASIINKTSLKSVEIIHDKFIYIDQLQKLASQKISKRLKTEAAMVTASSSAALTESIAAIYSKDDLSKIYSLPKMNGKKSVLVQKGHLVNYGGEVEQAIKLSGANIITTGKKISCSEEDIKKSIEKNRNKILCALYVLSHHCDEYNSLDLQIFYKVCSKYKIP
;
A
#
# COMPACT_ATOMS: atom_id res chain seq x y z
N MET A 1 37.60 5.39 4.39
CA MET A 1 36.35 5.99 3.91
C MET A 1 36.18 5.64 2.44
N ASN A 2 35.02 5.06 2.03
CA ASN A 2 34.79 4.60 0.66
C ASN A 2 34.96 5.77 -0.33
N LYS A 3 35.71 5.54 -1.44
CA LYS A 3 35.98 6.51 -2.50
C LYS A 3 34.71 7.18 -3.05
N PHE A 4 33.58 6.43 -3.08
CA PHE A 4 32.28 6.92 -3.48
C PHE A 4 31.82 8.17 -2.71
N TYR A 5 31.88 8.14 -1.39
CA TYR A 5 31.45 9.27 -0.55
C TYR A 5 32.29 10.53 -0.77
N LYS A 6 33.59 10.36 -1.10
CA LYS A 6 34.46 11.49 -1.43
C LYS A 6 34.14 12.11 -2.79
N ILE A 7 33.93 11.27 -3.82
CA ILE A 7 33.62 11.73 -5.18
C ILE A 7 32.33 12.55 -5.23
N PHE A 8 31.28 12.10 -4.52
CA PHE A 8 29.96 12.74 -4.54
C PHE A 8 29.71 13.69 -3.35
N ASN A 9 30.75 13.96 -2.55
CA ASN A 9 30.65 14.82 -1.34
C ASN A 9 29.48 14.42 -0.43
N LEU A 10 29.26 13.11 -0.24
CA LEU A 10 28.21 12.57 0.60
C LEU A 10 28.74 12.17 1.96
N LYS A 11 27.89 12.28 2.98
CA LYS A 11 28.21 11.79 4.33
C LYS A 11 27.92 10.29 4.40
N PRO A 12 28.83 9.46 4.91
CA PRO A 12 28.56 8.05 5.17
C PRO A 12 27.52 7.90 6.27
N VAL A 13 26.62 6.94 6.10
CA VAL A 13 25.55 6.61 7.06
C VAL A 13 25.73 5.18 7.52
N ILE A 14 25.70 4.97 8.83
CA ILE A 14 25.56 3.64 9.44
C ILE A 14 24.07 3.45 9.76
N ASN A 15 23.42 2.61 8.97
CA ASN A 15 21.98 2.34 9.16
C ASN A 15 21.77 1.32 10.29
N VAL A 16 21.16 1.76 11.38
CA VAL A 16 20.72 0.92 12.51
C VAL A 16 19.19 0.88 12.65
N ALA A 17 18.47 1.53 11.72
CA ALA A 17 17.02 1.69 11.76
C ALA A 17 16.26 0.70 10.85
N GLY A 18 16.95 -0.27 10.25
CA GLY A 18 16.32 -1.25 9.34
C GLY A 18 16.00 -0.66 7.96
N THR A 19 14.84 -0.96 7.41
CA THR A 19 14.42 -0.58 6.06
C THR A 19 13.86 0.84 5.99
N MET A 20 14.67 1.84 6.32
CA MET A 20 14.26 3.23 6.31
C MET A 20 14.44 3.86 4.91
N THR A 21 13.36 4.29 4.30
CA THR A 21 13.32 4.83 2.93
C THR A 21 14.23 6.04 2.72
N SER A 22 14.30 6.95 3.68
CA SER A 22 15.11 8.18 3.61
C SER A 22 16.63 7.95 3.51
N ILE A 23 17.08 6.74 3.84
CA ILE A 23 18.50 6.34 3.73
C ILE A 23 18.71 5.17 2.75
N GLY A 24 17.77 4.96 1.83
CA GLY A 24 17.88 4.00 0.75
C GLY A 24 17.26 2.62 1.02
N ALA A 25 16.44 2.50 2.07
CA ALA A 25 15.69 1.30 2.47
C ALA A 25 16.59 0.06 2.68
N SER A 26 16.96 -0.66 1.63
CA SER A 26 17.77 -1.87 1.70
C SER A 26 18.91 -1.86 0.69
N ILE A 27 20.05 -2.36 1.09
CA ILE A 27 21.17 -2.59 0.17
C ILE A 27 20.83 -3.80 -0.71
N ILE A 28 20.95 -3.62 -2.03
CA ILE A 28 20.75 -4.71 -3.00
C ILE A 28 21.89 -5.72 -2.84
N ASN A 29 21.53 -6.99 -2.69
CA ASN A 29 22.53 -8.07 -2.63
C ASN A 29 23.19 -8.30 -3.99
N LYS A 30 24.39 -8.93 -4.00
CA LYS A 30 25.19 -9.15 -5.22
C LYS A 30 24.45 -9.96 -6.28
N THR A 31 23.60 -10.91 -5.91
CA THR A 31 22.85 -11.75 -6.85
C THR A 31 21.79 -10.92 -7.57
N SER A 32 21.04 -10.10 -6.82
CA SER A 32 20.05 -9.18 -7.40
C SER A 32 20.71 -8.12 -8.29
N LEU A 33 21.88 -7.61 -7.90
CA LEU A 33 22.63 -6.65 -8.71
C LEU A 33 23.03 -7.26 -10.07
N LYS A 34 23.55 -8.49 -10.09
CA LYS A 34 23.85 -9.21 -11.35
C LYS A 34 22.61 -9.36 -12.24
N SER A 35 21.44 -9.59 -11.66
CA SER A 35 20.19 -9.67 -12.43
C SER A 35 19.81 -8.32 -13.06
N VAL A 36 20.05 -7.22 -12.36
CA VAL A 36 19.87 -5.87 -12.90
C VAL A 36 20.86 -5.61 -14.04
N GLU A 37 22.14 -6.00 -13.88
CA GLU A 37 23.18 -5.85 -14.92
C GLU A 37 22.83 -6.61 -16.22
N ILE A 38 22.20 -7.80 -16.11
CA ILE A 38 21.79 -8.59 -17.27
C ILE A 38 20.65 -7.91 -18.06
N ILE A 39 19.79 -7.18 -17.38
CA ILE A 39 18.54 -6.70 -17.96
C ILE A 39 18.60 -5.23 -18.40
N HIS A 40 19.50 -4.44 -17.80
CA HIS A 40 19.53 -2.97 -17.94
C HIS A 40 19.79 -2.46 -19.37
N ASP A 41 20.43 -3.26 -20.21
CA ASP A 41 20.75 -2.96 -21.63
C ASP A 41 19.79 -3.68 -22.61
N LYS A 42 18.69 -4.24 -22.15
CA LYS A 42 17.73 -5.01 -22.95
C LYS A 42 16.38 -4.28 -23.08
N PHE A 43 15.81 -4.30 -24.27
CA PHE A 43 14.41 -3.95 -24.44
C PHE A 43 13.53 -5.15 -24.08
N ILE A 44 12.60 -4.96 -23.17
CA ILE A 44 11.71 -6.02 -22.68
C ILE A 44 10.29 -5.47 -22.63
N TYR A 45 9.32 -6.29 -23.01
CA TYR A 45 7.92 -5.97 -22.78
C TYR A 45 7.62 -5.99 -21.28
N ILE A 46 7.29 -4.83 -20.72
CA ILE A 46 7.08 -4.65 -19.28
C ILE A 46 5.91 -5.47 -18.73
N ASP A 47 4.85 -5.65 -19.52
CA ASP A 47 3.72 -6.52 -19.19
C ASP A 47 4.15 -7.99 -19.01
N GLN A 48 5.04 -8.49 -19.87
CA GLN A 48 5.59 -9.83 -19.73
C GLN A 48 6.46 -9.97 -18.47
N LEU A 49 7.26 -8.97 -18.18
CA LEU A 49 8.09 -8.94 -16.97
C LEU A 49 7.24 -8.91 -15.70
N GLN A 50 6.20 -8.07 -15.67
CA GLN A 50 5.23 -8.00 -14.57
C GLN A 50 4.49 -9.34 -14.40
N LYS A 51 4.09 -9.98 -15.49
CA LYS A 51 3.45 -11.31 -15.45
C LYS A 51 4.35 -12.36 -14.83
N LEU A 52 5.62 -12.40 -15.21
CA LEU A 52 6.61 -13.32 -14.64
C LEU A 52 6.83 -13.05 -13.14
N ALA A 53 6.95 -11.80 -12.76
CA ALA A 53 7.08 -11.40 -11.36
C ALA A 53 5.84 -11.80 -10.56
N SER A 54 4.64 -11.51 -11.09
CA SER A 54 3.36 -11.91 -10.50
C SER A 54 3.32 -13.42 -10.24
N GLN A 55 3.62 -14.24 -11.23
CA GLN A 55 3.62 -15.71 -11.10
C GLN A 55 4.58 -16.23 -10.02
N LYS A 56 5.78 -15.64 -9.94
CA LYS A 56 6.78 -16.05 -8.93
C LYS A 56 6.37 -15.63 -7.51
N ILE A 57 5.91 -14.41 -7.35
CA ILE A 57 5.52 -13.85 -6.05
C ILE A 57 4.25 -14.53 -5.54
N SER A 58 3.22 -14.64 -6.40
CA SER A 58 1.94 -15.26 -6.03
C SER A 58 2.10 -16.72 -5.64
N LYS A 59 2.94 -17.48 -6.35
CA LYS A 59 3.28 -18.85 -5.97
C LYS A 59 3.93 -18.93 -4.59
N ARG A 60 4.83 -18.00 -4.28
CA ARG A 60 5.52 -17.95 -2.96
C ARG A 60 4.60 -17.54 -1.83
N LEU A 61 3.72 -16.58 -2.06
CA LEU A 61 2.80 -16.02 -1.07
C LEU A 61 1.46 -16.74 -1.01
N LYS A 62 1.17 -17.66 -1.94
CA LYS A 62 -0.12 -18.37 -2.08
C LYS A 62 -1.28 -17.39 -2.29
N THR A 63 -1.08 -16.39 -3.14
CA THR A 63 -2.08 -15.41 -3.55
C THR A 63 -2.48 -15.64 -5.01
N GLU A 64 -3.61 -15.10 -5.44
CA GLU A 64 -4.09 -15.23 -6.83
C GLU A 64 -3.16 -14.51 -7.83
N ALA A 65 -2.68 -13.33 -7.46
CA ALA A 65 -1.78 -12.53 -8.27
C ALA A 65 -0.91 -11.63 -7.39
N ALA A 66 0.09 -11.01 -7.99
CA ALA A 66 0.93 -10.00 -7.36
C ALA A 66 1.35 -8.97 -8.41
N MET A 67 1.62 -7.75 -7.98
CA MET A 67 2.12 -6.68 -8.81
C MET A 67 3.31 -6.02 -8.13
N VAL A 68 4.35 -5.73 -8.90
CA VAL A 68 5.51 -4.96 -8.42
C VAL A 68 5.26 -3.49 -8.72
N THR A 69 5.39 -2.66 -7.70
CA THR A 69 5.18 -1.21 -7.77
C THR A 69 6.41 -0.45 -7.33
N ALA A 70 6.46 0.85 -7.60
CA ALA A 70 7.61 1.70 -7.25
C ALA A 70 7.80 1.87 -5.73
N SER A 71 6.73 1.76 -4.94
CA SER A 71 6.75 1.90 -3.48
C SER A 71 5.48 1.35 -2.84
N SER A 72 5.48 1.18 -1.51
CA SER A 72 4.28 0.82 -0.75
C SER A 72 3.16 1.87 -0.88
N SER A 73 3.51 3.16 -0.94
CA SER A 73 2.53 4.22 -1.20
C SER A 73 1.90 4.10 -2.58
N ALA A 74 2.71 3.81 -3.62
CA ALA A 74 2.19 3.55 -4.97
C ALA A 74 1.29 2.32 -4.98
N ALA A 75 1.71 1.21 -4.34
CA ALA A 75 0.89 0.00 -4.22
C ALA A 75 -0.48 0.28 -3.57
N LEU A 76 -0.52 1.08 -2.51
CA LEU A 76 -1.77 1.47 -1.85
C LEU A 76 -2.67 2.28 -2.78
N THR A 77 -2.12 3.30 -3.43
CA THR A 77 -2.85 4.14 -4.40
C THR A 77 -3.41 3.31 -5.57
N GLU A 78 -2.57 2.47 -6.16
CA GLU A 78 -2.93 1.62 -7.30
C GLU A 78 -3.96 0.54 -6.92
N SER A 79 -3.85 -0.06 -5.72
CA SER A 79 -4.82 -1.04 -5.24
C SER A 79 -6.22 -0.44 -5.10
N ILE A 80 -6.33 0.76 -4.53
CA ILE A 80 -7.62 1.46 -4.39
C ILE A 80 -8.18 1.81 -5.77
N ALA A 81 -7.34 2.31 -6.67
CA ALA A 81 -7.73 2.62 -8.04
C ALA A 81 -8.21 1.37 -8.79
N ALA A 82 -7.53 0.25 -8.64
CA ALA A 82 -7.91 -1.03 -9.24
C ALA A 82 -9.25 -1.57 -8.70
N ILE A 83 -9.48 -1.49 -7.39
CA ILE A 83 -10.78 -1.88 -6.78
C ILE A 83 -11.93 -1.02 -7.36
N TYR A 84 -11.67 0.26 -7.60
CA TYR A 84 -12.66 1.17 -8.20
C TYR A 84 -12.91 0.87 -9.67
N SER A 85 -11.85 0.78 -10.45
CA SER A 85 -11.97 0.68 -11.92
C SER A 85 -12.30 -0.73 -12.40
N LYS A 86 -11.77 -1.76 -11.72
CA LYS A 86 -11.82 -3.15 -12.22
C LYS A 86 -11.34 -3.19 -13.67
N ASP A 87 -12.14 -3.80 -14.57
CA ASP A 87 -11.84 -3.92 -16.01
C ASP A 87 -12.47 -2.79 -16.86
N ASP A 88 -13.00 -1.75 -16.22
CA ASP A 88 -13.68 -0.64 -16.90
C ASP A 88 -12.67 0.44 -17.32
N LEU A 89 -12.31 0.45 -18.61
CA LEU A 89 -11.38 1.43 -19.19
C LEU A 89 -11.85 2.87 -19.00
N SER A 90 -13.17 3.13 -19.04
CA SER A 90 -13.70 4.49 -18.87
C SER A 90 -13.41 5.03 -17.48
N LYS A 91 -13.49 4.17 -16.46
CA LYS A 91 -13.11 4.51 -15.09
C LYS A 91 -11.60 4.69 -14.95
N ILE A 92 -10.79 3.85 -15.61
CA ILE A 92 -9.33 3.99 -15.59
C ILE A 92 -8.94 5.36 -16.13
N TYR A 93 -9.47 5.75 -17.31
CA TYR A 93 -9.17 7.05 -17.90
C TYR A 93 -9.75 8.25 -17.14
N SER A 94 -10.78 8.04 -16.30
CA SER A 94 -11.35 9.11 -15.49
C SER A 94 -10.57 9.40 -14.20
N LEU A 95 -9.68 8.50 -13.77
CA LEU A 95 -8.90 8.68 -12.55
C LEU A 95 -8.10 10.00 -12.58
N PRO A 96 -7.96 10.69 -11.46
CA PRO A 96 -8.46 10.37 -10.12
C PRO A 96 -9.93 10.75 -9.85
N LYS A 97 -10.72 11.13 -10.86
CA LYS A 97 -12.15 11.41 -10.68
C LYS A 97 -12.92 10.11 -10.48
N MET A 98 -13.36 9.86 -9.25
CA MET A 98 -14.19 8.72 -8.92
C MET A 98 -15.65 9.12 -8.70
N ASN A 99 -16.59 8.32 -9.18
CA ASN A 99 -18.03 8.48 -8.98
C ASN A 99 -18.61 7.32 -8.17
N GLY A 100 -19.75 7.52 -7.52
CA GLY A 100 -20.42 6.47 -6.73
C GLY A 100 -19.66 6.12 -5.46
N LYS A 101 -19.44 4.82 -5.22
CA LYS A 101 -18.65 4.34 -4.08
C LYS A 101 -17.18 4.65 -4.30
N LYS A 102 -16.64 5.55 -3.50
CA LYS A 102 -15.27 6.03 -3.62
C LYS A 102 -14.58 6.31 -2.29
N SER A 103 -15.10 5.78 -1.19
CA SER A 103 -14.51 6.02 0.13
C SER A 103 -13.83 4.78 0.66
N VAL A 104 -12.66 4.95 1.25
CA VAL A 104 -11.91 3.93 1.96
C VAL A 104 -12.24 4.02 3.44
N LEU A 105 -12.74 2.93 4.02
CA LEU A 105 -12.94 2.82 5.46
C LEU A 105 -11.63 2.44 6.12
N VAL A 106 -11.20 3.21 7.12
CA VAL A 106 -9.94 2.98 7.84
C VAL A 106 -10.07 3.32 9.32
N GLN A 107 -9.45 2.53 10.19
CA GLN A 107 -9.34 2.88 11.61
C GLN A 107 -8.55 4.16 11.77
N LYS A 108 -9.00 5.09 12.61
CA LYS A 108 -8.35 6.39 12.76
C LYS A 108 -6.89 6.28 13.23
N GLY A 109 -6.57 5.27 14.05
CA GLY A 109 -5.19 4.97 14.46
C GLY A 109 -4.29 4.45 13.34
N HIS A 110 -4.85 4.00 12.21
CA HIS A 110 -4.10 3.51 11.05
C HIS A 110 -3.74 4.60 10.03
N LEU A 111 -4.20 5.84 10.24
CA LEU A 111 -3.74 6.99 9.44
C LEU A 111 -2.41 7.51 10.01
N VAL A 112 -1.37 6.72 9.81
CA VAL A 112 -0.02 6.98 10.30
C VAL A 112 0.87 7.61 9.23
N ASN A 113 1.96 8.24 9.68
CA ASN A 113 3.01 8.77 8.83
C ASN A 113 4.28 7.92 9.05
N TYR A 114 4.73 7.24 8.01
CA TYR A 114 5.93 6.40 7.99
C TYR A 114 7.04 7.01 7.09
N GLY A 115 7.06 8.33 6.91
CA GLY A 115 7.83 9.06 5.90
C GLY A 115 7.01 9.40 4.66
N GLY A 116 5.77 8.90 4.60
CA GLY A 116 4.67 9.22 3.69
C GLY A 116 3.36 8.93 4.42
N GLU A 117 2.40 9.79 4.27
CA GLU A 117 1.11 9.66 4.96
C GLU A 117 0.20 8.64 4.25
N VAL A 118 -0.34 7.67 5.00
CA VAL A 118 -1.37 6.74 4.51
C VAL A 118 -2.56 7.50 3.95
N GLU A 119 -2.96 8.58 4.62
CA GLU A 119 -4.03 9.47 4.16
C GLU A 119 -3.76 10.05 2.78
N GLN A 120 -2.53 10.50 2.51
CA GLN A 120 -2.14 11.05 1.22
C GLN A 120 -2.18 9.99 0.12
N ALA A 121 -1.67 8.78 0.39
CA ALA A 121 -1.70 7.69 -0.58
C ALA A 121 -3.13 7.30 -0.97
N ILE A 122 -4.07 7.30 -0.01
CA ILE A 122 -5.50 7.09 -0.29
C ILE A 122 -6.05 8.20 -1.19
N LYS A 123 -5.80 9.46 -0.85
CA LYS A 123 -6.31 10.63 -1.61
C LYS A 123 -5.77 10.69 -3.04
N LEU A 124 -4.52 10.27 -3.26
CA LEU A 124 -3.90 10.23 -4.59
C LEU A 124 -4.64 9.30 -5.56
N SER A 125 -5.31 8.27 -5.08
CA SER A 125 -6.16 7.43 -5.93
C SER A 125 -7.44 8.12 -6.40
N GLY A 126 -7.81 9.27 -5.80
CA GLY A 126 -9.10 9.94 -5.98
C GLY A 126 -10.15 9.54 -4.95
N ALA A 127 -9.81 8.65 -4.02
CA ALA A 127 -10.74 8.19 -3.00
C ALA A 127 -10.89 9.18 -1.83
N ASN A 128 -12.08 9.18 -1.23
CA ASN A 128 -12.34 9.83 0.04
C ASN A 128 -12.01 8.88 1.20
N ILE A 129 -11.89 9.43 2.40
CA ILE A 129 -11.60 8.65 3.61
C ILE A 129 -12.81 8.71 4.55
N ILE A 130 -13.19 7.55 5.07
CA ILE A 130 -14.12 7.40 6.19
C ILE A 130 -13.34 6.81 7.35
N THR A 131 -13.14 7.59 8.40
CA THR A 131 -12.47 7.08 9.60
C THR A 131 -13.46 6.46 10.56
N THR A 132 -13.01 5.43 11.29
CA THR A 132 -13.78 4.77 12.33
C THR A 132 -12.97 4.63 13.61
N GLY A 133 -13.65 4.62 14.76
CA GLY A 133 -13.02 4.62 16.07
C GLY A 133 -12.36 5.95 16.43
N LYS A 134 -11.58 5.93 17.49
CA LYS A 134 -10.73 7.03 17.97
C LYS A 134 -9.27 6.79 17.53
N LYS A 135 -8.41 7.78 17.67
CA LYS A 135 -6.97 7.62 17.35
C LYS A 135 -6.33 6.49 18.16
N ILE A 136 -6.69 6.38 19.44
CA ILE A 136 -6.09 5.45 20.41
C ILE A 136 -6.92 4.19 20.65
N SER A 137 -8.09 4.03 20.02
CA SER A 137 -8.93 2.84 20.18
C SER A 137 -9.97 2.70 19.08
N CYS A 138 -10.26 1.47 18.69
CA CYS A 138 -11.34 1.14 17.79
C CYS A 138 -11.98 -0.18 18.21
N SER A 139 -13.31 -0.23 18.25
CA SER A 139 -14.08 -1.41 18.58
C SER A 139 -14.79 -1.99 17.35
N GLU A 140 -15.23 -3.24 17.45
CA GLU A 140 -16.08 -3.87 16.42
C GLU A 140 -17.35 -3.06 16.15
N GLU A 141 -17.95 -2.51 17.20
CA GLU A 141 -19.15 -1.70 17.11
C GLU A 141 -18.93 -0.39 16.37
N ASP A 142 -17.75 0.25 16.54
CA ASP A 142 -17.37 1.45 15.78
C ASP A 142 -17.31 1.17 14.28
N ILE A 143 -16.75 0.00 13.90
CA ILE A 143 -16.68 -0.41 12.50
C ILE A 143 -18.08 -0.61 11.94
N LYS A 144 -18.94 -1.37 12.64
CA LYS A 144 -20.31 -1.64 12.21
C LYS A 144 -21.11 -0.36 11.98
N LYS A 145 -21.11 0.55 12.97
CA LYS A 145 -21.80 1.84 12.87
C LYS A 145 -21.29 2.68 11.69
N SER A 146 -19.97 2.70 11.48
CA SER A 146 -19.38 3.43 10.36
C SER A 146 -19.79 2.85 9.01
N ILE A 147 -19.87 1.53 8.90
CA ILE A 147 -20.31 0.83 7.68
C ILE A 147 -21.79 1.11 7.42
N GLU A 148 -22.65 0.94 8.39
CA GLU A 148 -24.10 1.14 8.26
C GLU A 148 -24.42 2.58 7.83
N LYS A 149 -23.80 3.55 8.49
CA LYS A 149 -23.96 4.97 8.15
C LYS A 149 -23.49 5.34 6.74
N ASN A 150 -22.48 4.63 6.21
CA ASN A 150 -21.80 5.00 4.98
C ASN A 150 -21.83 3.92 3.88
N ARG A 151 -22.69 2.92 3.99
CA ARG A 151 -22.70 1.73 3.13
C ARG A 151 -22.69 2.04 1.63
N ASN A 152 -23.37 3.09 1.22
CA ASN A 152 -23.46 3.50 -0.19
C ASN A 152 -22.26 4.31 -0.67
N LYS A 153 -21.32 4.65 0.21
CA LYS A 153 -20.12 5.44 -0.10
C LYS A 153 -18.85 4.61 -0.06
N ILE A 154 -18.82 3.52 0.75
CA ILE A 154 -17.62 2.71 0.97
C ILE A 154 -17.34 1.88 -0.27
N LEU A 155 -16.13 2.07 -0.79
CA LEU A 155 -15.53 1.29 -1.89
C LEU A 155 -14.83 0.05 -1.35
N CYS A 156 -13.96 0.24 -0.38
CA CYS A 156 -13.18 -0.81 0.27
C CYS A 156 -12.80 -0.41 1.70
N ALA A 157 -12.21 -1.33 2.43
CA ALA A 157 -11.67 -1.11 3.76
C ALA A 157 -10.14 -1.32 3.75
N LEU A 158 -9.42 -0.48 4.50
CA LEU A 158 -7.96 -0.57 4.64
C LEU A 158 -7.59 -0.90 6.07
N TYR A 159 -6.77 -1.93 6.23
CA TYR A 159 -6.09 -2.25 7.48
C TYR A 159 -4.58 -2.08 7.30
N VAL A 160 -3.92 -1.37 8.21
CA VAL A 160 -2.46 -1.15 8.16
C VAL A 160 -1.78 -1.99 9.23
N LEU A 161 -0.91 -2.91 8.78
CA LEU A 161 -0.01 -3.66 9.65
C LEU A 161 1.35 -2.94 9.69
N SER A 162 1.61 -2.22 10.77
CA SER A 162 2.85 -1.47 10.93
C SER A 162 3.12 -1.22 12.41
N HIS A 163 4.40 -1.23 12.80
CA HIS A 163 4.80 -0.82 14.14
C HIS A 163 4.40 0.63 14.49
N HIS A 164 4.16 1.47 13.49
CA HIS A 164 3.61 2.81 13.71
C HIS A 164 2.15 2.80 14.21
N CYS A 165 1.47 1.65 14.14
CA CYS A 165 0.11 1.47 14.65
C CYS A 165 0.08 0.80 16.03
N ASP A 166 1.21 0.26 16.52
CA ASP A 166 1.27 -0.56 17.73
C ASP A 166 0.97 0.23 19.03
N GLU A 167 1.16 1.55 18.99
CA GLU A 167 0.83 2.44 20.10
C GLU A 167 -0.68 2.64 20.29
N TYR A 168 -1.49 2.15 19.36
CA TYR A 168 -2.93 2.35 19.34
C TYR A 168 -3.64 1.02 19.59
N ASN A 169 -4.63 1.03 20.47
CA ASN A 169 -5.52 -0.11 20.72
C ASN A 169 -6.50 -0.26 19.55
N SER A 170 -5.95 -0.65 18.40
CA SER A 170 -6.69 -0.92 17.17
C SER A 170 -7.43 -2.25 17.27
N LEU A 171 -8.54 -2.38 16.55
CA LEU A 171 -9.23 -3.65 16.42
C LEU A 171 -8.32 -4.66 15.71
N ASP A 172 -8.30 -5.90 16.19
CA ASP A 172 -7.55 -6.99 15.57
C ASP A 172 -7.91 -7.17 14.09
N LEU A 173 -6.92 -7.53 13.27
CA LEU A 173 -7.09 -7.72 11.81
C LEU A 173 -8.16 -8.75 11.49
N GLN A 174 -8.21 -9.87 12.21
CA GLN A 174 -9.16 -10.94 11.89
C GLN A 174 -10.59 -10.50 12.20
N ILE A 175 -10.78 -9.76 13.29
CA ILE A 175 -12.10 -9.22 13.67
C ILE A 175 -12.50 -8.15 12.64
N PHE A 176 -11.58 -7.23 12.27
CA PHE A 176 -11.82 -6.22 11.25
C PHE A 176 -12.24 -6.85 9.92
N TYR A 177 -11.47 -7.84 9.44
CA TYR A 177 -11.78 -8.59 8.23
C TYR A 177 -13.15 -9.27 8.29
N LYS A 178 -13.45 -9.96 9.40
CA LYS A 178 -14.73 -10.66 9.60
C LYS A 178 -15.92 -9.70 9.51
N VAL A 179 -15.80 -8.53 10.12
CA VAL A 179 -16.85 -7.51 10.05
C VAL A 179 -17.00 -7.00 8.61
N CYS A 180 -15.92 -6.56 7.97
CA CYS A 180 -15.98 -6.03 6.59
C CYS A 180 -16.54 -7.07 5.61
N SER A 181 -16.12 -8.32 5.72
CA SER A 181 -16.58 -9.42 4.87
C SER A 181 -18.08 -9.68 5.02
N LYS A 182 -18.64 -9.61 6.24
CA LYS A 182 -20.08 -9.74 6.48
C LYS A 182 -20.89 -8.69 5.70
N TYR A 183 -20.35 -7.50 5.52
CA TYR A 183 -20.98 -6.43 4.75
C TYR A 183 -20.55 -6.43 3.26
N LYS A 184 -19.80 -7.44 2.81
CA LYS A 184 -19.25 -7.57 1.43
C LYS A 184 -18.42 -6.34 1.01
N ILE A 185 -17.62 -5.82 1.94
CA ILE A 185 -16.65 -4.75 1.70
C ILE A 185 -15.29 -5.42 1.52
N PRO A 186 -14.63 -5.25 0.33
CA PRO A 186 -13.28 -5.76 0.10
C PRO A 186 -12.24 -5.05 0.93
#